data_74c49cc52146cca6e7acba91e11b440d
#
_entry.id   74c49cc52146cca6e7acba91e11b440d
#
_cell.length_a   1.000
_cell.length_b   1.000
_cell.length_c   1.000
_cell.angle_alpha   90.00
_cell.angle_beta   90.00
_cell.angle_gamma   90.00
#
_symmetry.space_group_name_H-M   'P 1'
#
loop_
_entity.id
_entity.type
_entity.pdbx_description
1 polymer ?
#
loop_
_entity_poly.entity_id
_entity_poly.type
_entity_poly.pdbx_seq_one_letter_code
_entity_poly.pdbx_strand_id
1 'polypeptide(L)'
;AYSAVSHGHAHPELVKVFHDQSDTLALTSRAFYTNTLGPYLETITRMSGFEMALPMNSGAEAVETAIKAARRWAYRSKKIEPNKAEIIVANGNFHGRTTTIISFSSEPNSKDDFGPHTPGFVSVEFGSSQAVEEAINKNTAAVLFEPIQGEGGIIEPPDNWLPDVREICDKNNVLMILDEVQSGLGRTGKLFAYEHSNIRPDG
;
A
#
# COMPACT_ATOMS: atom_id res chain seq x y z
N ALA A 1 18.17 7.04 -4.58
CA ALA A 1 17.47 5.97 -3.87
C ALA A 1 15.98 6.27 -3.62
N TYR A 2 15.35 7.12 -4.40
CA TYR A 2 13.90 7.38 -4.37
C TYR A 2 13.30 7.44 -2.95
N SER A 3 13.85 8.31 -2.09
CA SER A 3 13.44 8.48 -0.69
C SER A 3 13.58 7.23 0.21
N ALA A 4 14.26 6.18 -0.24
CA ALA A 4 14.34 4.91 0.49
C ALA A 4 15.41 4.87 1.59
N VAL A 5 16.35 5.83 1.64
CA VAL A 5 17.46 5.87 2.61
C VAL A 5 17.12 6.82 3.75
N SER A 6 16.13 6.46 4.56
CA SER A 6 15.62 7.31 5.64
C SER A 6 16.60 7.52 6.80
N HIS A 7 17.50 6.55 7.03
CA HIS A 7 18.50 6.61 8.11
C HIS A 7 19.89 7.04 7.65
N GLY A 8 20.01 7.48 6.40
CA GLY A 8 21.29 7.83 5.79
C GLY A 8 22.06 6.59 5.30
N HIS A 9 23.24 6.83 4.75
CA HIS A 9 24.13 5.78 4.25
C HIS A 9 24.98 5.22 5.40
N ALA A 10 25.03 3.89 5.50
CA ALA A 10 25.87 3.15 6.45
C ALA A 10 25.72 3.61 7.91
N HIS A 11 24.47 3.79 8.40
CA HIS A 11 24.23 4.14 9.79
C HIS A 11 24.87 3.09 10.73
N PRO A 12 25.71 3.50 11.71
CA PRO A 12 26.53 2.55 12.48
C PRO A 12 25.73 1.47 13.21
N GLU A 13 24.60 1.83 13.81
CA GLU A 13 23.73 0.86 14.50
C GLU A 13 23.13 -0.16 13.55
N LEU A 14 22.69 0.27 12.36
CA LEU A 14 22.12 -0.64 11.35
C LEU A 14 23.20 -1.58 10.79
N VAL A 15 24.40 -1.05 10.52
CA VAL A 15 25.53 -1.87 10.08
C VAL A 15 25.88 -2.92 11.14
N LYS A 16 25.93 -2.51 12.42
CA LYS A 16 26.19 -3.44 13.53
C LYS A 16 25.15 -4.57 13.60
N VAL A 17 23.87 -4.23 13.57
CA VAL A 17 22.78 -5.22 13.60
C VAL A 17 22.90 -6.20 12.42
N PHE A 18 23.24 -5.69 11.23
CA PHE A 18 23.42 -6.51 10.03
C PHE A 18 24.58 -7.50 10.20
N HIS A 19 25.72 -7.06 10.73
CA HIS A 19 26.87 -7.92 11.03
C HIS A 19 26.50 -8.97 12.07
N ASP A 20 25.97 -8.57 13.22
CA ASP A 20 25.60 -9.50 14.30
C ASP A 20 24.60 -10.58 13.83
N GLN A 21 23.63 -10.18 13.01
CA GLN A 21 22.63 -11.13 12.49
C GLN A 21 23.22 -12.07 11.43
N SER A 22 24.11 -11.60 10.58
CA SER A 22 24.76 -12.43 9.56
C SER A 22 25.64 -13.52 10.17
N ASP A 23 26.27 -13.24 11.31
CA ASP A 23 27.07 -14.21 12.06
C ASP A 23 26.21 -15.27 12.78
N THR A 24 24.94 -14.98 12.99
CA THR A 24 24.01 -15.89 13.68
C THR A 24 23.19 -16.72 12.69
N LEU A 25 22.43 -16.03 11.82
CA LEU A 25 21.54 -16.65 10.84
C LEU A 25 21.16 -15.65 9.75
N ALA A 26 21.72 -15.79 8.56
CA ALA A 26 21.44 -14.88 7.44
C ALA A 26 20.09 -15.17 6.77
N LEU A 27 19.77 -16.44 6.53
CA LEU A 27 18.54 -16.84 5.82
C LEU A 27 18.07 -18.21 6.30
N THR A 28 16.75 -18.36 6.46
CA THR A 28 16.10 -19.65 6.68
C THR A 28 14.83 -19.77 5.84
N SER A 29 14.39 -21.02 5.63
CA SER A 29 13.10 -21.26 5.02
C SER A 29 11.96 -20.72 5.89
N ARG A 30 10.92 -20.17 5.27
CA ARG A 30 9.68 -19.79 5.94
C ARG A 30 8.98 -20.97 6.68
N ALA A 31 9.35 -22.20 6.37
CA ALA A 31 8.84 -23.38 7.06
C ALA A 31 9.31 -23.49 8.52
N PHE A 32 10.29 -22.70 8.92
CA PHE A 32 10.85 -22.69 10.27
C PHE A 32 10.56 -21.38 11.00
N TYR A 33 10.41 -21.47 12.30
CA TYR A 33 10.38 -20.30 13.17
C TYR A 33 11.79 -19.74 13.34
N THR A 34 11.88 -18.41 13.38
CA THR A 34 13.12 -17.70 13.67
C THR A 34 12.98 -16.85 14.92
N ASN A 35 14.10 -16.58 15.57
CA ASN A 35 14.15 -15.70 16.73
C ASN A 35 13.91 -14.21 16.39
N THR A 36 13.93 -13.83 15.11
CA THR A 36 13.79 -12.45 14.65
C THR A 36 12.41 -12.13 14.12
N LEU A 37 11.75 -13.07 13.42
CA LEU A 37 10.46 -12.79 12.75
C LEU A 37 9.33 -12.47 13.74
N GLY A 38 9.21 -13.28 14.82
CA GLY A 38 8.17 -13.05 15.83
C GLY A 38 8.27 -11.67 16.47
N PRO A 39 9.42 -11.29 17.07
CA PRO A 39 9.64 -9.97 17.63
C PRO A 39 9.47 -8.82 16.62
N TYR A 40 9.83 -9.03 15.35
CA TYR A 40 9.59 -8.05 14.29
C TYR A 40 8.08 -7.82 14.08
N LEU A 41 7.31 -8.90 13.91
CA LEU A 41 5.86 -8.81 13.71
C LEU A 41 5.15 -8.17 14.90
N GLU A 42 5.53 -8.53 16.12
CA GLU A 42 5.03 -7.91 17.35
C GLU A 42 5.35 -6.41 17.40
N THR A 43 6.55 -6.03 16.99
CA THR A 43 6.97 -4.63 16.99
C THR A 43 6.18 -3.82 15.96
N ILE A 44 6.10 -4.29 14.71
CA ILE A 44 5.41 -3.54 13.65
C ILE A 44 3.90 -3.44 13.89
N THR A 45 3.26 -4.49 14.39
CA THR A 45 1.83 -4.47 14.72
C THR A 45 1.54 -3.53 15.89
N ARG A 46 2.39 -3.53 16.93
CA ARG A 46 2.27 -2.59 18.04
C ARG A 46 2.46 -1.13 17.60
N MET A 47 3.43 -0.86 16.72
CA MET A 47 3.72 0.48 16.23
C MET A 47 2.62 1.01 15.31
N SER A 48 2.14 0.18 14.39
CA SER A 48 1.11 0.55 13.42
C SER A 48 -0.32 0.49 13.99
N GLY A 49 -0.51 -0.23 15.10
CA GLY A 49 -1.83 -0.48 15.68
C GLY A 49 -2.67 -1.50 14.90
N PHE A 50 -2.14 -2.14 13.86
CA PHE A 50 -2.82 -3.22 13.15
C PHE A 50 -2.68 -4.55 13.89
N GLU A 51 -3.65 -5.44 13.74
CA GLU A 51 -3.65 -6.74 14.41
C GLU A 51 -2.69 -7.75 13.76
N MET A 52 -2.40 -7.58 12.49
CA MET A 52 -1.58 -8.50 11.70
C MET A 52 -0.65 -7.74 10.77
N ALA A 53 0.51 -8.34 10.50
CA ALA A 53 1.44 -7.88 9.48
C ALA A 53 1.90 -9.06 8.62
N LEU A 54 2.06 -8.82 7.32
CA LEU A 54 2.56 -9.80 6.38
C LEU A 54 3.76 -9.22 5.63
N PRO A 55 4.99 -9.57 6.04
CA PRO A 55 6.19 -9.03 5.41
C PRO A 55 6.36 -9.53 3.97
N MET A 56 6.78 -8.63 3.10
CA MET A 56 7.15 -8.89 1.70
C MET A 56 8.57 -8.40 1.45
N ASN A 57 9.15 -8.75 0.29
CA ASN A 57 10.53 -8.36 -0.04
C ASN A 57 10.63 -6.97 -0.66
N SER A 58 9.54 -6.45 -1.20
CA SER A 58 9.52 -5.13 -1.87
C SER A 58 8.14 -4.47 -1.77
N GLY A 59 8.09 -3.16 -2.03
CA GLY A 59 6.84 -2.42 -2.12
C GLY A 59 5.90 -2.97 -3.20
N ALA A 60 6.43 -3.34 -4.36
CA ALA A 60 5.63 -3.94 -5.42
C ALA A 60 4.98 -5.28 -4.99
N GLU A 61 5.71 -6.13 -4.27
CA GLU A 61 5.15 -7.36 -3.71
C GLU A 61 4.09 -7.08 -2.63
N ALA A 62 4.28 -6.04 -1.81
CA ALA A 62 3.30 -5.62 -0.82
C ALA A 62 2.01 -5.16 -1.51
N VAL A 63 2.10 -4.32 -2.54
CA VAL A 63 0.95 -3.88 -3.35
C VAL A 63 0.25 -5.04 -4.04
N GLU A 64 0.97 -5.95 -4.70
CA GLU A 64 0.39 -7.16 -5.29
C GLU A 64 -0.35 -8.02 -4.25
N THR A 65 0.19 -8.10 -3.05
CA THR A 65 -0.42 -8.84 -1.93
C THR A 65 -1.66 -8.13 -1.42
N ALA A 66 -1.64 -6.80 -1.31
CA ALA A 66 -2.80 -5.99 -0.93
C ALA A 66 -3.95 -6.12 -1.95
N ILE A 67 -3.64 -6.06 -3.25
CA ILE A 67 -4.60 -6.30 -4.34
C ILE A 67 -5.23 -7.70 -4.21
N LYS A 68 -4.42 -8.72 -3.99
CA LYS A 68 -4.90 -10.11 -3.81
C LYS A 68 -5.77 -10.25 -2.55
N ALA A 69 -5.38 -9.62 -1.45
CA ALA A 69 -6.14 -9.63 -0.20
C ALA A 69 -7.50 -8.95 -0.38
N ALA A 70 -7.53 -7.76 -0.99
CA ALA A 70 -8.75 -7.03 -1.29
C ALA A 70 -9.71 -7.85 -2.17
N ARG A 71 -9.21 -8.45 -3.26
CA ARG A 71 -10.01 -9.31 -4.13
C ARG A 71 -10.55 -10.54 -3.40
N ARG A 72 -9.72 -11.18 -2.56
CA ARG A 72 -10.16 -12.34 -1.77
C ARG A 72 -11.24 -11.94 -0.76
N TRP A 73 -11.09 -10.82 -0.08
CA TRP A 73 -12.10 -10.27 0.83
C TRP A 73 -13.39 -9.96 0.09
N ALA A 74 -13.30 -9.31 -1.07
CA ALA A 74 -14.45 -8.99 -1.90
C ALA A 74 -15.28 -10.23 -2.26
N TYR A 75 -14.65 -11.33 -2.64
CA TYR A 75 -15.33 -12.56 -2.99
C TYR A 75 -15.83 -13.34 -1.77
N ARG A 76 -15.07 -13.38 -0.68
CA ARG A 76 -15.37 -14.19 0.49
C ARG A 76 -16.30 -13.51 1.48
N SER A 77 -16.10 -12.20 1.70
CA SER A 77 -16.83 -11.43 2.72
C SER A 77 -17.92 -10.54 2.10
N LYS A 78 -17.58 -9.69 1.14
CA LYS A 78 -18.52 -8.78 0.48
C LYS A 78 -19.45 -9.50 -0.52
N LYS A 79 -19.11 -10.73 -0.95
CA LYS A 79 -19.91 -11.57 -1.86
C LYS A 79 -20.05 -10.98 -3.27
N ILE A 80 -19.07 -10.26 -3.74
CA ILE A 80 -19.00 -9.83 -5.15
C ILE A 80 -18.88 -11.08 -6.03
N GLU A 81 -19.52 -11.04 -7.20
CA GLU A 81 -19.45 -12.13 -8.17
C GLU A 81 -17.99 -12.42 -8.60
N PRO A 82 -17.62 -13.68 -8.83
CA PRO A 82 -16.29 -14.05 -9.26
C PRO A 82 -15.80 -13.23 -10.48
N ASN A 83 -14.58 -12.76 -10.43
CA ASN A 83 -13.90 -11.95 -11.47
C ASN A 83 -14.52 -10.56 -11.72
N LYS A 84 -15.37 -10.06 -10.81
CA LYS A 84 -15.99 -8.73 -10.93
C LYS A 84 -15.44 -7.69 -9.94
N ALA A 85 -14.58 -8.09 -9.00
CA ALA A 85 -14.03 -7.16 -8.02
C ALA A 85 -13.19 -6.08 -8.69
N GLU A 86 -13.48 -4.83 -8.35
CA GLU A 86 -12.80 -3.63 -8.83
C GLU A 86 -12.06 -2.94 -7.68
N ILE A 87 -10.92 -2.35 -8.00
CA ILE A 87 -10.13 -1.53 -7.09
C ILE A 87 -10.00 -0.14 -7.70
N ILE A 88 -10.36 0.89 -6.93
CA ILE A 88 -10.21 2.28 -7.34
C ILE A 88 -8.78 2.72 -7.02
N VAL A 89 -8.12 3.35 -7.98
CA VAL A 89 -6.75 3.90 -7.89
C VAL A 89 -6.75 5.35 -8.36
N ALA A 90 -5.75 6.12 -7.97
CA ALA A 90 -5.64 7.50 -8.40
C ALA A 90 -4.85 7.63 -9.71
N ASN A 91 -5.15 8.63 -10.52
CA ASN A 91 -4.27 9.06 -11.60
C ASN A 91 -2.95 9.60 -11.01
N GLY A 92 -1.85 9.47 -11.74
CA GLY A 92 -0.53 9.87 -11.27
C GLY A 92 0.10 8.95 -10.23
N ASN A 93 -0.51 7.80 -9.95
CA ASN A 93 -0.01 6.85 -8.95
C ASN A 93 1.32 6.20 -9.35
N PHE A 94 2.06 5.79 -8.32
CA PHE A 94 3.20 4.89 -8.47
C PHE A 94 3.18 3.81 -7.37
N HIS A 95 2.84 2.59 -7.75
CA HIS A 95 2.77 1.44 -6.83
C HIS A 95 3.78 0.33 -7.15
N GLY A 96 4.67 0.58 -8.12
CA GLY A 96 5.66 -0.37 -8.60
C GLY A 96 5.56 -0.62 -10.12
N ARG A 97 6.24 -1.67 -10.60
CA ARG A 97 6.39 -1.91 -12.05
C ARG A 97 6.09 -3.35 -12.47
N THR A 98 5.31 -4.10 -11.69
CA THR A 98 4.83 -5.41 -12.10
C THR A 98 3.76 -5.28 -13.20
N THR A 99 3.51 -6.35 -13.94
CA THR A 99 2.51 -6.36 -15.02
C THR A 99 1.09 -6.03 -14.53
N THR A 100 0.74 -6.40 -13.30
CA THR A 100 -0.53 -6.00 -12.70
C THR A 100 -0.55 -4.50 -12.36
N ILE A 101 0.52 -4.01 -11.73
CA ILE A 101 0.58 -2.62 -11.27
C ILE A 101 0.59 -1.64 -12.42
N ILE A 102 1.35 -1.90 -13.49
CA ILE A 102 1.37 -1.03 -14.66
C ILE A 102 0.02 -1.01 -15.39
N SER A 103 -0.83 -2.00 -15.19
CA SER A 103 -2.17 -2.04 -15.82
C SER A 103 -3.05 -0.86 -15.42
N PHE A 104 -2.81 -0.28 -14.23
CA PHE A 104 -3.53 0.90 -13.74
C PHE A 104 -2.64 2.15 -13.62
N SER A 105 -1.44 2.13 -14.16
CA SER A 105 -0.62 3.33 -14.31
C SER A 105 -1.27 4.31 -15.28
N SER A 106 -1.22 5.60 -14.98
CA SER A 106 -1.58 6.66 -15.92
C SER A 106 -0.38 7.20 -16.72
N GLU A 107 0.83 6.68 -16.44
CA GLU A 107 2.07 7.06 -17.15
C GLU A 107 2.25 6.19 -18.41
N PRO A 108 2.14 6.77 -19.62
CA PRO A 108 2.24 6.01 -20.87
C PRO A 108 3.53 5.21 -20.98
N ASN A 109 4.68 5.79 -20.62
CA ASN A 109 5.98 5.12 -20.69
C ASN A 109 6.10 3.88 -19.80
N SER A 110 5.26 3.78 -18.77
CA SER A 110 5.20 2.64 -17.86
C SER A 110 4.18 1.59 -18.26
N LYS A 111 3.24 1.94 -19.14
CA LYS A 111 2.07 1.12 -19.49
C LYS A 111 2.05 0.65 -20.92
N ASP A 112 2.38 1.53 -21.88
CA ASP A 112 2.26 1.24 -23.30
C ASP A 112 3.24 0.12 -23.71
N ASP A 113 2.80 -0.73 -24.62
CA ASP A 113 3.54 -1.89 -25.15
C ASP A 113 3.85 -3.02 -24.15
N PHE A 114 3.31 -2.96 -22.91
CA PHE A 114 3.49 -4.00 -21.90
C PHE A 114 2.22 -4.83 -21.62
N GLY A 115 1.21 -4.74 -22.51
CA GLY A 115 -0.01 -5.57 -22.38
C GLY A 115 0.23 -7.07 -22.65
N PRO A 116 -0.77 -7.93 -22.39
CA PRO A 116 -2.14 -7.60 -22.00
C PRO A 116 -2.26 -7.15 -20.54
N HIS A 117 -3.10 -6.14 -20.30
CA HIS A 117 -3.27 -5.55 -18.99
C HIS A 117 -4.23 -6.33 -18.08
N THR A 118 -3.93 -6.38 -16.79
CA THR A 118 -4.79 -6.98 -15.77
C THR A 118 -6.03 -6.10 -15.56
N PRO A 119 -7.26 -6.65 -15.70
CA PRO A 119 -8.50 -5.90 -15.51
C PRO A 119 -8.87 -5.70 -14.04
N GLY A 120 -9.91 -4.87 -13.81
CA GLY A 120 -10.53 -4.66 -12.49
C GLY A 120 -9.93 -3.48 -11.72
N PHE A 121 -9.49 -2.47 -12.44
CA PHE A 121 -9.04 -1.20 -11.86
C PHE A 121 -9.81 -0.04 -12.47
N VAL A 122 -10.17 0.93 -11.61
CA VAL A 122 -10.87 2.16 -11.99
C VAL A 122 -10.02 3.34 -11.53
N SER A 123 -9.59 4.17 -12.47
CA SER A 123 -8.75 5.35 -12.16
C SER A 123 -9.61 6.58 -11.92
N VAL A 124 -9.29 7.33 -10.87
CA VAL A 124 -9.96 8.58 -10.49
C VAL A 124 -8.94 9.71 -10.33
N GLU A 125 -9.40 10.94 -10.29
CA GLU A 125 -8.56 12.10 -9.99
C GLU A 125 -8.04 12.04 -8.55
N PHE A 126 -6.73 12.24 -8.37
CA PHE A 126 -6.12 12.31 -7.04
C PHE A 126 -6.58 13.57 -6.30
N GLY A 127 -6.94 13.43 -5.03
CA GLY A 127 -7.41 14.55 -4.23
C GLY A 127 -8.91 14.89 -4.39
N SER A 128 -9.64 14.16 -5.25
CA SER A 128 -11.09 14.34 -5.44
C SER A 128 -11.89 13.24 -4.73
N SER A 129 -12.47 13.56 -3.57
CA SER A 129 -13.39 12.66 -2.87
C SER A 129 -14.68 12.43 -3.67
N GLN A 130 -15.16 13.43 -4.40
CA GLN A 130 -16.30 13.30 -5.31
C GLN A 130 -16.04 12.27 -6.41
N ALA A 131 -14.86 12.29 -7.04
CA ALA A 131 -14.51 11.30 -8.07
C ALA A 131 -14.46 9.86 -7.51
N VAL A 132 -14.03 9.71 -6.26
CA VAL A 132 -14.07 8.40 -5.57
C VAL A 132 -15.51 7.96 -5.34
N GLU A 133 -16.37 8.83 -4.84
CA GLU A 133 -17.78 8.52 -4.57
C GLU A 133 -18.54 8.12 -5.84
N GLU A 134 -18.34 8.85 -6.94
CA GLU A 134 -18.95 8.56 -8.24
C GLU A 134 -18.46 7.25 -8.86
N ALA A 135 -17.22 6.85 -8.58
CA ALA A 135 -16.63 5.60 -9.08
C ALA A 135 -17.07 4.34 -8.30
N ILE A 136 -17.51 4.52 -7.05
CA ILE A 136 -17.94 3.39 -6.21
C ILE A 136 -19.20 2.74 -6.77
N ASN A 137 -19.18 1.43 -6.86
CA ASN A 137 -20.31 0.61 -7.29
C ASN A 137 -20.34 -0.71 -6.52
N LYS A 138 -21.31 -1.58 -6.82
CA LYS A 138 -21.48 -2.86 -6.15
C LYS A 138 -20.29 -3.82 -6.27
N ASN A 139 -19.42 -3.61 -7.25
CA ASN A 139 -18.23 -4.42 -7.49
C ASN A 139 -16.95 -3.84 -6.86
N THR A 140 -17.01 -2.65 -6.29
CA THR A 140 -15.85 -2.00 -5.68
C THR A 140 -15.42 -2.76 -4.42
N ALA A 141 -14.23 -3.31 -4.43
CA ALA A 141 -13.61 -4.03 -3.33
C ALA A 141 -12.84 -3.11 -2.39
N ALA A 142 -12.03 -2.24 -2.97
CA ALA A 142 -11.13 -1.38 -2.24
C ALA A 142 -10.83 -0.09 -3.01
N VAL A 143 -10.34 0.92 -2.28
CA VAL A 143 -9.50 1.98 -2.82
C VAL A 143 -8.05 1.65 -2.48
N LEU A 144 -7.12 2.00 -3.38
CA LEU A 144 -5.67 1.85 -3.17
C LEU A 144 -5.00 3.16 -3.58
N PHE A 145 -4.51 3.91 -2.59
CA PHE A 145 -3.94 5.23 -2.79
C PHE A 145 -2.62 5.40 -2.06
N GLU A 146 -1.78 6.30 -2.56
CA GLU A 146 -0.70 6.92 -1.80
C GLU A 146 -1.29 8.07 -0.98
N PRO A 147 -0.99 8.24 0.32
CA PRO A 147 -1.43 9.43 1.08
C PRO A 147 -0.88 10.73 0.51
N ILE A 148 0.34 10.66 -0.02
CA ILE A 148 1.05 11.71 -0.74
C ILE A 148 1.66 11.04 -1.97
N GLN A 149 1.37 11.51 -3.16
CA GLN A 149 1.99 10.94 -4.36
C GLN A 149 3.47 11.35 -4.41
N GLY A 150 4.36 10.36 -4.33
CA GLY A 150 5.79 10.59 -4.32
C GLY A 150 6.36 10.77 -5.74
N GLU A 151 6.36 9.72 -6.52
CA GLU A 151 6.90 9.71 -7.89
C GLU A 151 6.10 10.60 -8.86
N GLY A 152 4.83 10.84 -8.57
CA GLY A 152 3.98 11.78 -9.30
C GLY A 152 4.39 13.25 -9.16
N GLY A 153 5.33 13.58 -8.26
CA GLY A 153 5.87 14.94 -8.09
C GLY A 153 5.75 15.52 -6.69
N ILE A 154 5.61 14.68 -5.66
CA ILE A 154 5.39 15.07 -4.25
C ILE A 154 4.11 15.90 -4.16
N ILE A 155 3.00 15.27 -4.51
CA ILE A 155 1.69 15.93 -4.55
C ILE A 155 0.94 15.60 -3.27
N GLU A 156 0.63 16.63 -2.49
CA GLU A 156 -0.23 16.54 -1.31
C GLU A 156 -1.69 16.70 -1.71
N PRO A 157 -2.60 15.84 -1.22
CA PRO A 157 -4.03 16.04 -1.45
C PRO A 157 -4.58 17.15 -0.55
N PRO A 158 -5.81 17.65 -0.80
CA PRO A 158 -6.52 18.51 0.15
C PRO A 158 -6.64 17.86 1.53
N ASP A 159 -6.55 18.64 2.61
CA ASP A 159 -6.54 18.17 4.00
C ASP A 159 -7.72 17.24 4.36
N ASN A 160 -8.88 17.49 3.78
CA ASN A 160 -10.09 16.71 4.04
C ASN A 160 -10.23 15.45 3.16
N TRP A 161 -9.36 15.27 2.18
CA TRP A 161 -9.54 14.19 1.19
C TRP A 161 -9.49 12.79 1.81
N LEU A 162 -8.47 12.48 2.60
CA LEU A 162 -8.38 11.15 3.25
C LEU A 162 -9.53 10.90 4.25
N PRO A 163 -9.92 11.88 5.11
CA PRO A 163 -11.13 11.75 5.92
C PRO A 163 -12.40 11.47 5.12
N ASP A 164 -12.64 12.24 4.05
CA ASP A 164 -13.79 12.04 3.18
C ASP A 164 -13.80 10.66 2.53
N VAL A 165 -12.65 10.22 2.00
CA VAL A 165 -12.49 8.88 1.40
C VAL A 165 -12.75 7.78 2.44
N ARG A 166 -12.27 7.94 3.68
CA ARG A 166 -12.56 6.99 4.76
C ARG A 166 -14.06 6.86 5.00
N GLU A 167 -14.75 7.99 5.12
CA GLU A 167 -16.21 8.00 5.31
C GLU A 167 -16.96 7.35 4.14
N ILE A 168 -16.54 7.65 2.91
CA ILE A 168 -17.11 7.03 1.69
C ILE A 168 -16.90 5.52 1.71
N CYS A 169 -15.70 5.06 2.06
CA CYS A 169 -15.39 3.63 2.15
C CYS A 169 -16.24 2.92 3.21
N ASP A 170 -16.39 3.52 4.39
CA ASP A 170 -17.19 2.96 5.48
C ASP A 170 -18.67 2.83 5.09
N LYS A 171 -19.25 3.86 4.49
CA LYS A 171 -20.65 3.85 4.03
C LYS A 171 -20.93 2.76 2.99
N ASN A 172 -19.94 2.43 2.16
CA ASN A 172 -20.10 1.52 1.03
C ASN A 172 -19.51 0.11 1.27
N ASN A 173 -19.00 -0.16 2.48
CA ASN A 173 -18.31 -1.41 2.79
C ASN A 173 -17.20 -1.70 1.75
N VAL A 174 -16.27 -0.73 1.60
CA VAL A 174 -15.12 -0.75 0.70
C VAL A 174 -13.87 -0.65 1.55
N LEU A 175 -12.84 -1.45 1.29
CA LEU A 175 -11.60 -1.37 2.00
C LEU A 175 -10.82 -0.12 1.59
N MET A 176 -10.23 0.58 2.57
CA MET A 176 -9.26 1.65 2.34
C MET A 176 -7.86 1.12 2.57
N ILE A 177 -7.07 1.05 1.50
CA ILE A 177 -5.67 0.60 1.52
C ILE A 177 -4.78 1.77 1.14
N LEU A 178 -3.78 2.05 1.97
CA LEU A 178 -2.83 3.13 1.74
C LEU A 178 -1.42 2.59 1.50
N ASP A 179 -0.84 2.97 0.39
CA ASP A 179 0.55 2.68 0.05
C ASP A 179 1.47 3.72 0.72
N GLU A 180 2.05 3.33 1.82
CA GLU A 180 2.99 4.13 2.61
C GLU A 180 4.46 3.73 2.38
N VAL A 181 4.75 3.05 1.28
CA VAL A 181 6.13 2.59 0.96
C VAL A 181 7.10 3.77 0.89
N GLN A 182 6.65 4.92 0.39
CA GLN A 182 7.48 6.13 0.33
C GLN A 182 7.21 7.09 1.49
N SER A 183 5.97 7.25 1.92
CA SER A 183 5.55 8.26 2.90
C SER A 183 5.65 7.79 4.36
N GLY A 184 5.68 6.48 4.60
CA GLY A 184 5.69 5.90 5.94
C GLY A 184 7.03 5.92 6.68
N LEU A 185 7.03 5.32 7.87
CA LEU A 185 8.19 5.13 8.75
C LEU A 185 8.96 6.42 9.07
N GLY A 186 8.22 7.50 9.32
CA GLY A 186 8.79 8.77 9.79
C GLY A 186 9.10 9.79 8.69
N ARG A 187 8.90 9.46 7.41
CA ARG A 187 9.21 10.37 6.30
C ARG A 187 8.53 11.73 6.40
N THR A 188 7.29 11.76 6.87
CA THR A 188 6.47 12.97 6.98
C THR A 188 6.43 13.57 8.40
N GLY A 189 7.24 13.03 9.33
CA GLY A 189 7.25 13.45 10.74
C GLY A 189 6.27 12.72 11.65
N LYS A 190 5.43 11.86 11.09
CA LYS A 190 4.59 10.87 11.77
C LYS A 190 5.07 9.47 11.40
N LEU A 191 4.66 8.44 12.16
CA LEU A 191 5.03 7.07 11.80
C LEU A 191 4.49 6.71 10.41
N PHE A 192 3.23 7.05 10.16
CA PHE A 192 2.58 6.95 8.85
C PHE A 192 1.96 8.29 8.46
N ALA A 193 1.92 8.60 7.16
CA ALA A 193 1.39 9.86 6.67
C ALA A 193 -0.11 10.03 6.95
N TYR A 194 -0.90 8.94 6.94
CA TYR A 194 -2.33 9.00 7.25
C TYR A 194 -2.64 9.53 8.65
N GLU A 195 -1.68 9.47 9.58
CA GLU A 195 -1.85 9.98 10.95
C GLU A 195 -2.03 11.51 10.99
N HIS A 196 -1.58 12.24 9.94
CA HIS A 196 -1.84 13.67 9.83
C HIS A 196 -3.33 13.97 9.64
N SER A 197 -4.06 13.06 9.01
CA SER A 197 -5.50 13.17 8.76
C SER A 197 -6.37 12.55 9.88
N ASN A 198 -5.77 12.01 10.94
CA ASN A 198 -6.46 11.34 12.04
C ASN A 198 -7.44 10.25 11.59
N ILE A 199 -7.14 9.55 10.53
CA ILE A 199 -7.90 8.39 10.04
C ILE A 199 -7.16 7.10 10.32
N ARG A 200 -7.84 5.98 10.11
CA ARG A 200 -7.22 4.65 10.09
C ARG A 200 -7.67 3.91 8.83
N PRO A 201 -6.75 3.51 7.95
CA PRO A 201 -7.06 2.64 6.83
C PRO A 201 -7.32 1.19 7.31
N ASP A 202 -7.81 0.35 6.41
CA ASP A 202 -7.98 -1.09 6.66
C ASP A 202 -6.66 -1.87 6.43
N GLY A 203 -5.75 -1.29 5.67
CA GLY A 203 -4.43 -1.87 5.41
C GLY A 203 -3.46 -0.89 4.80
#